data_40cc7bc6ec0271171dc7906a1080d6fe
#
_entry.id   40cc7bc6ec0271171dc7906a1080d6fe
#
_cell.length_a   1.000
_cell.length_b   1.000
_cell.length_c   1.000
_cell.angle_alpha   90.00
_cell.angle_beta   90.00
_cell.angle_gamma   90.00
#
_symmetry.space_group_name_H-M   'P 1'
#
loop_
_entity.id
_entity.type
_entity.pdbx_description
1 polymer ?
#
loop_
_entity_poly.entity_id
_entity_poly.type
_entity_poly.pdbx_seq_one_letter_code
_entity_poly.pdbx_strand_id
1 'polypeptide(L)'
;MKSAICLAIASTLALAQGQESKNPYLSLQVEIKEAIARGNAFLANQQKEAGYWGDNEELPAFSALALTAAVRDPAVDRKADLPPHIAKGFEWLIKQQKEDGGIYNKGLGVYNTATAVTAFTATEKERYEPMIVKGRKYLIGQQWDIGQKKETDNKNDGGIGYGSKNDRSDLSNTYLAIEAIALSEKVIEDGKHGDQPDLDWKAAITFLSRCQNLPGTNDQPYASDDAQNKGGFIYGPGESKAEPVQLPDGRTALRSYGSISYAGLLSLIYAKLGPDDPRVIAVKEWLGKNYTLAENPGMGAQGLYYYYQTMSKALSAAGIAKLQLADGKEADWRTDLAGAIMSKQKADGSWSNENARWMEANPVLVTAYSVMSLEQVYYSIPNPP
;
A
#
# COMPACT_ATOMS: atom_id res chain seq x y z
N MET A 1 -80.16 20.61 37.94
CA MET A 1 -79.03 19.79 38.41
C MET A 1 -78.36 19.21 37.15
N LYS A 2 -77.28 19.84 36.71
CA LYS A 2 -76.52 19.43 35.52
C LYS A 2 -75.12 19.05 35.99
N SER A 3 -74.80 17.75 35.90
CA SER A 3 -73.43 17.25 36.15
C SER A 3 -72.60 17.41 34.90
N ALA A 4 -71.51 18.10 35.04
CA ALA A 4 -70.48 18.24 33.98
C ALA A 4 -69.44 17.11 34.22
N ILE A 5 -69.20 16.31 33.21
CA ILE A 5 -68.13 15.30 33.16
C ILE A 5 -66.94 15.95 32.51
N CYS A 6 -65.86 16.20 33.26
CA CYS A 6 -64.57 16.59 32.71
C CYS A 6 -63.83 15.35 32.21
N LEU A 7 -63.60 15.29 30.88
CA LEU A 7 -62.75 14.29 30.25
C LEU A 7 -61.29 14.85 30.25
N ALA A 8 -60.42 14.23 31.01
CA ALA A 8 -58.99 14.53 31.01
C ALA A 8 -58.34 13.72 29.86
N ILE A 9 -57.86 14.40 28.83
CA ILE A 9 -57.04 13.81 27.77
C ILE A 9 -55.59 13.85 28.25
N ALA A 10 -55.06 12.69 28.65
CA ALA A 10 -53.64 12.56 28.91
C ALA A 10 -52.90 12.36 27.56
N SER A 11 -52.23 13.42 27.12
CA SER A 11 -51.33 13.35 25.97
C SER A 11 -50.02 12.71 26.40
N THR A 12 -49.82 11.44 26.07
CA THR A 12 -48.52 10.78 26.17
C THR A 12 -47.64 11.25 25.00
N LEU A 13 -46.75 12.21 25.26
CA LEU A 13 -45.61 12.47 24.37
C LEU A 13 -44.64 11.27 24.49
N ALA A 14 -44.68 10.37 23.52
CA ALA A 14 -43.62 9.42 23.30
C ALA A 14 -42.41 10.21 22.72
N LEU A 15 -41.45 10.49 23.58
CA LEU A 15 -40.10 10.89 23.15
C LEU A 15 -39.49 9.70 22.38
N ALA A 16 -39.56 9.75 21.07
CA ALA A 16 -38.72 8.92 20.22
C ALA A 16 -37.28 9.36 20.48
N GLN A 17 -36.56 8.70 21.39
CA GLN A 17 -35.15 8.75 21.48
C GLN A 17 -34.61 8.11 20.19
N GLY A 18 -34.27 8.92 19.20
CA GLY A 18 -33.45 8.49 18.08
C GLY A 18 -32.13 8.01 18.67
N GLN A 19 -31.92 6.71 18.64
CA GLN A 19 -30.60 6.14 18.82
C GLN A 19 -29.75 6.62 17.64
N GLU A 20 -29.08 7.76 17.78
CA GLU A 20 -27.92 8.06 16.94
C GLU A 20 -26.95 6.90 17.11
N SER A 21 -26.79 6.09 16.08
CA SER A 21 -25.76 5.06 16.07
C SER A 21 -24.43 5.79 16.12
N LYS A 22 -23.86 5.89 17.31
CA LYS A 22 -22.56 6.56 17.49
C LYS A 22 -21.54 5.77 16.68
N ASN A 23 -20.94 6.42 15.66
CA ASN A 23 -19.83 5.84 14.94
C ASN A 23 -18.74 5.43 15.96
N PRO A 24 -18.45 4.13 16.13
CA PRO A 24 -17.51 3.67 17.15
C PRO A 24 -16.07 4.19 16.87
N TYR A 25 -15.80 4.65 15.67
CA TYR A 25 -14.50 5.16 15.25
C TYR A 25 -14.40 6.69 15.25
N LEU A 26 -15.41 7.43 15.73
CA LEU A 26 -15.40 8.90 15.66
C LEU A 26 -14.18 9.52 16.36
N SER A 27 -13.86 9.07 17.58
CA SER A 27 -12.68 9.54 18.30
C SER A 27 -11.40 9.21 17.54
N LEU A 28 -11.29 7.96 17.06
CA LEU A 28 -10.15 7.50 16.28
C LEU A 28 -9.96 8.33 15.00
N GLN A 29 -11.03 8.66 14.28
CA GLN A 29 -10.96 9.51 13.08
C GLN A 29 -10.43 10.91 13.39
N VAL A 30 -10.83 11.52 14.52
CA VAL A 30 -10.32 12.83 14.96
C VAL A 30 -8.83 12.74 15.26
N GLU A 31 -8.40 11.76 16.05
CA GLU A 31 -6.99 11.55 16.41
C GLU A 31 -6.11 11.28 15.20
N ILE A 32 -6.60 10.46 14.25
CA ILE A 32 -5.91 10.21 12.98
C ILE A 32 -5.74 11.50 12.17
N LYS A 33 -6.78 12.32 12.02
CA LYS A 33 -6.69 13.61 11.30
C LYS A 33 -5.65 14.54 11.91
N GLU A 34 -5.60 14.63 13.24
CA GLU A 34 -4.61 15.45 13.94
C GLU A 34 -3.18 14.93 13.72
N ALA A 35 -2.99 13.61 13.75
CA ALA A 35 -1.68 13.00 13.49
C ALA A 35 -1.24 13.20 12.03
N ILE A 36 -2.15 13.06 11.07
CA ILE A 36 -1.92 13.37 9.65
C ILE A 36 -1.51 14.82 9.47
N ALA A 37 -2.27 15.76 10.06
CA ALA A 37 -1.99 17.19 9.95
C ALA A 37 -0.59 17.56 10.46
N ARG A 38 -0.18 17.02 11.63
CA ARG A 38 1.18 17.23 12.15
C ARG A 38 2.26 16.62 11.24
N GLY A 39 2.02 15.42 10.71
CA GLY A 39 2.95 14.76 9.77
C GLY A 39 3.11 15.55 8.48
N ASN A 40 2.01 16.02 7.89
CA ASN A 40 2.03 16.83 6.68
C ASN A 40 2.67 18.22 6.92
N ALA A 41 2.48 18.82 8.10
CA ALA A 41 3.19 20.05 8.48
C ALA A 41 4.71 19.83 8.55
N PHE A 42 5.16 18.69 9.14
CA PHE A 42 6.57 18.34 9.11
C PHE A 42 7.06 18.18 7.66
N LEU A 43 6.37 17.41 6.81
CA LEU A 43 6.76 17.22 5.41
C LEU A 43 6.82 18.55 4.65
N ALA A 44 5.85 19.44 4.83
CA ALA A 44 5.87 20.75 4.19
C ALA A 44 7.12 21.56 4.57
N ASN A 45 7.55 21.51 5.84
CA ASN A 45 8.77 22.17 6.31
C ASN A 45 10.08 21.54 5.79
N GLN A 46 10.03 20.28 5.30
CA GLN A 46 11.20 19.60 4.73
C GLN A 46 11.34 19.82 3.21
N GLN A 47 10.37 20.45 2.56
CA GLN A 47 10.44 20.72 1.13
C GLN A 47 11.59 21.66 0.81
N LYS A 48 12.43 21.27 -0.14
CA LYS A 48 13.53 22.10 -0.63
C LYS A 48 13.03 23.26 -1.49
N GLU A 49 13.84 24.29 -1.62
CA GLU A 49 13.49 25.47 -2.43
C GLU A 49 13.17 25.10 -3.88
N ALA A 50 13.82 24.08 -4.45
CA ALA A 50 13.51 23.58 -5.79
C ALA A 50 12.18 22.81 -5.90
N GLY A 51 11.54 22.44 -4.76
CA GLY A 51 10.23 21.77 -4.72
C GLY A 51 10.27 20.29 -4.39
N TYR A 52 11.44 19.68 -4.21
CA TYR A 52 11.59 18.25 -3.90
C TYR A 52 11.77 17.98 -2.40
N TRP A 53 11.71 16.67 -2.03
CA TRP A 53 12.03 16.15 -0.71
C TRP A 53 13.17 15.14 -0.79
N GLY A 54 13.88 14.99 0.32
CA GLY A 54 15.03 14.11 0.45
C GLY A 54 16.36 14.88 0.54
N ASP A 55 17.46 14.14 0.68
CA ASP A 55 18.79 14.72 0.85
C ASP A 55 19.36 15.27 -0.46
N ASN A 56 18.92 14.69 -1.58
CA ASN A 56 19.28 15.10 -2.93
C ASN A 56 18.16 14.76 -3.93
N GLU A 57 18.34 15.14 -5.19
CA GLU A 57 17.36 14.92 -6.28
C GLU A 57 17.41 13.51 -6.90
N GLU A 58 18.27 12.61 -6.39
CA GLU A 58 18.51 11.31 -7.03
C GLU A 58 17.33 10.35 -6.93
N LEU A 59 16.49 10.50 -5.89
CA LEU A 59 15.35 9.63 -5.62
C LEU A 59 14.02 10.39 -5.68
N PRO A 60 13.43 10.58 -6.87
CA PRO A 60 12.11 11.21 -7.01
C PRO A 60 11.00 10.59 -6.17
N ALA A 61 11.14 9.31 -5.78
CA ALA A 61 10.18 8.63 -4.93
C ALA A 61 9.95 9.31 -3.58
N PHE A 62 10.95 9.95 -2.97
CA PHE A 62 10.76 10.71 -1.73
C PHE A 62 9.76 11.84 -1.91
N SER A 63 9.89 12.59 -3.01
CA SER A 63 8.95 13.64 -3.37
C SER A 63 7.57 13.08 -3.70
N ALA A 64 7.51 11.99 -4.46
CA ALA A 64 6.26 11.34 -4.83
C ALA A 64 5.47 10.84 -3.59
N LEU A 65 6.15 10.21 -2.62
CA LEU A 65 5.53 9.74 -1.39
C LEU A 65 5.04 10.91 -0.51
N ALA A 66 5.86 11.97 -0.34
CA ALA A 66 5.46 13.16 0.38
C ALA A 66 4.25 13.87 -0.28
N LEU A 67 4.23 13.94 -1.62
CA LEU A 67 3.11 14.50 -2.38
C LEU A 67 1.86 13.63 -2.28
N THR A 68 2.00 12.31 -2.29
CA THR A 68 0.86 11.40 -2.09
C THR A 68 0.22 11.62 -0.71
N ALA A 69 1.04 11.70 0.34
CA ALA A 69 0.58 12.01 1.69
C ALA A 69 -0.12 13.38 1.74
N ALA A 70 0.48 14.41 1.16
CA ALA A 70 -0.10 15.75 1.18
C ALA A 70 -1.43 15.87 0.43
N VAL A 71 -1.59 15.19 -0.72
CA VAL A 71 -2.82 15.25 -1.53
C VAL A 71 -3.95 14.42 -0.92
N ARG A 72 -3.63 13.33 -0.24
CA ARG A 72 -4.62 12.45 0.38
C ARG A 72 -5.07 12.90 1.76
N ASP A 73 -4.47 13.95 2.31
CA ASP A 73 -4.90 14.53 3.58
C ASP A 73 -6.43 14.80 3.56
N PRO A 74 -7.20 14.28 4.53
CA PRO A 74 -8.65 14.52 4.60
C PRO A 74 -9.06 16.01 4.69
N ALA A 75 -8.12 16.90 5.01
CA ALA A 75 -8.35 18.34 5.04
C ALA A 75 -8.17 19.02 3.67
N VAL A 76 -7.60 18.32 2.68
CA VAL A 76 -7.35 18.87 1.33
C VAL A 76 -8.55 18.61 0.42
N ASP A 77 -9.14 19.69 -0.08
CA ASP A 77 -10.14 19.60 -1.16
C ASP A 77 -9.43 19.33 -2.51
N ARG A 78 -9.47 18.09 -2.96
CA ARG A 78 -8.88 17.68 -4.24
C ARG A 78 -9.57 18.29 -5.46
N LYS A 79 -10.76 18.85 -5.32
CA LYS A 79 -11.47 19.56 -6.42
C LYS A 79 -10.94 20.98 -6.60
N ALA A 80 -10.52 21.63 -5.52
CA ALA A 80 -9.90 22.95 -5.56
C ALA A 80 -8.47 22.90 -6.13
N ASP A 81 -7.88 24.06 -6.37
CA ASP A 81 -6.46 24.16 -6.74
C ASP A 81 -5.57 23.61 -5.61
N LEU A 82 -4.51 22.93 -6.01
CA LEU A 82 -3.56 22.39 -5.02
C LEU A 82 -2.87 23.53 -4.27
N PRO A 83 -2.64 23.38 -2.96
CA PRO A 83 -1.81 24.33 -2.20
C PRO A 83 -0.48 24.61 -2.89
N PRO A 84 0.04 25.85 -2.85
CA PRO A 84 1.21 26.26 -3.65
C PRO A 84 2.45 25.36 -3.48
N HIS A 85 2.73 24.90 -2.27
CA HIS A 85 3.85 24.01 -1.98
C HIS A 85 3.66 22.62 -2.62
N ILE A 86 2.44 22.09 -2.62
CA ILE A 86 2.10 20.81 -3.26
C ILE A 86 2.22 20.96 -4.78
N ALA A 87 1.65 22.04 -5.36
CA ALA A 87 1.76 22.32 -6.79
C ALA A 87 3.23 22.41 -7.23
N LYS A 88 4.08 23.13 -6.48
CA LYS A 88 5.52 23.23 -6.72
C LYS A 88 6.22 21.87 -6.72
N GLY A 89 5.83 20.99 -5.81
CA GLY A 89 6.37 19.63 -5.76
C GLY A 89 6.01 18.81 -7.01
N PHE A 90 4.76 18.89 -7.47
CA PHE A 90 4.35 18.23 -8.71
C PHE A 90 5.05 18.81 -9.94
N GLU A 91 5.25 20.13 -10.01
CA GLU A 91 6.01 20.75 -11.09
C GLU A 91 7.46 20.25 -11.14
N TRP A 92 8.09 20.06 -9.98
CA TRP A 92 9.41 19.45 -9.91
C TRP A 92 9.37 18.00 -10.37
N LEU A 93 8.40 17.22 -9.92
CA LEU A 93 8.28 15.78 -10.25
C LEU A 93 8.05 15.56 -11.76
N ILE A 94 7.25 16.40 -12.42
CA ILE A 94 7.04 16.38 -13.88
C ILE A 94 8.37 16.49 -14.63
N LYS A 95 9.27 17.37 -14.19
CA LYS A 95 10.58 17.61 -14.83
C LYS A 95 11.51 16.39 -14.74
N GLN A 96 11.21 15.42 -13.86
CA GLN A 96 12.00 14.19 -13.76
C GLN A 96 11.59 13.12 -14.78
N GLN A 97 10.45 13.29 -15.49
CA GLN A 97 10.00 12.33 -16.48
C GLN A 97 10.91 12.36 -17.72
N LYS A 98 11.40 11.18 -18.10
CA LYS A 98 12.28 10.96 -19.25
C LYS A 98 11.48 10.70 -20.53
N GLU A 99 12.17 10.66 -21.66
CA GLU A 99 11.56 10.38 -22.98
C GLU A 99 10.91 8.99 -23.05
N ASP A 100 11.47 8.00 -22.34
CA ASP A 100 10.92 6.65 -22.22
C ASP A 100 9.66 6.57 -21.34
N GLY A 101 9.26 7.68 -20.71
CA GLY A 101 8.11 7.78 -19.82
C GLY A 101 8.41 7.50 -18.36
N GLY A 102 9.59 6.98 -18.03
CA GLY A 102 10.03 6.74 -16.66
C GLY A 102 10.32 8.04 -15.91
N ILE A 103 10.16 8.00 -14.59
CA ILE A 103 10.46 9.13 -13.69
C ILE A 103 11.56 8.66 -12.76
N TYR A 104 12.79 9.05 -13.07
CA TYR A 104 13.98 8.63 -12.33
C TYR A 104 15.16 9.55 -12.65
N ASN A 105 16.17 9.56 -11.79
CA ASN A 105 17.43 10.26 -12.06
C ASN A 105 18.61 9.29 -12.15
N LYS A 106 18.92 8.50 -11.13
CA LYS A 106 20.17 7.73 -11.06
C LYS A 106 19.96 6.22 -10.94
N GLY A 107 18.76 5.72 -11.00
CA GLY A 107 18.43 4.32 -10.83
C GLY A 107 17.07 4.15 -10.19
N LEU A 108 16.74 2.93 -9.80
CA LEU A 108 15.44 2.57 -9.21
C LEU A 108 14.27 3.06 -10.07
N GLY A 109 14.39 2.92 -11.42
CA GLY A 109 13.44 3.48 -12.37
C GLY A 109 12.00 3.05 -12.11
N VAL A 110 11.77 1.77 -11.79
CA VAL A 110 10.44 1.25 -11.48
C VAL A 110 9.92 1.81 -10.15
N TYR A 111 10.72 1.77 -9.08
CA TYR A 111 10.33 2.29 -7.78
C TYR A 111 9.91 3.77 -7.84
N ASN A 112 10.77 4.59 -8.45
CA ASN A 112 10.50 6.02 -8.60
C ASN A 112 9.29 6.30 -9.50
N THR A 113 9.17 5.60 -10.64
CA THR A 113 8.06 5.81 -11.57
C THR A 113 6.74 5.34 -10.99
N ALA A 114 6.69 4.18 -10.34
CA ALA A 114 5.48 3.66 -9.74
C ALA A 114 4.94 4.58 -8.62
N THR A 115 5.81 5.06 -7.73
CA THR A 115 5.43 6.01 -6.68
C THR A 115 4.96 7.35 -7.27
N ALA A 116 5.60 7.83 -8.35
CA ALA A 116 5.21 9.07 -9.01
C ALA A 116 3.86 8.95 -9.75
N VAL A 117 3.61 7.83 -10.46
CA VAL A 117 2.30 7.55 -11.08
C VAL A 117 1.22 7.51 -10.03
N THR A 118 1.46 6.85 -8.89
CA THR A 118 0.52 6.82 -7.77
C THR A 118 0.24 8.23 -7.23
N ALA A 119 1.26 9.08 -7.10
CA ALA A 119 1.11 10.46 -6.64
C ALA A 119 0.28 11.32 -7.62
N PHE A 120 0.57 11.24 -8.92
CA PHE A 120 -0.23 11.94 -9.93
C PHE A 120 -1.68 11.46 -9.95
N THR A 121 -1.91 10.14 -9.89
CA THR A 121 -3.26 9.54 -9.87
C THR A 121 -4.06 9.99 -8.65
N ALA A 122 -3.41 10.14 -7.48
CA ALA A 122 -4.06 10.58 -6.26
C ALA A 122 -4.62 12.01 -6.34
N THR A 123 -4.12 12.84 -7.26
CA THR A 123 -4.62 14.21 -7.45
C THR A 123 -6.01 14.27 -8.09
N GLU A 124 -6.38 13.27 -8.88
CA GLU A 124 -7.60 13.22 -9.72
C GLU A 124 -7.71 14.41 -10.70
N LYS A 125 -6.57 14.97 -11.15
CA LYS A 125 -6.53 16.12 -12.05
C LYS A 125 -6.09 15.74 -13.45
N GLU A 126 -6.93 16.06 -14.44
CA GLU A 126 -6.69 15.78 -15.88
C GLU A 126 -5.32 16.28 -16.38
N ARG A 127 -4.82 17.38 -15.85
CA ARG A 127 -3.52 17.93 -16.26
C ARG A 127 -2.33 16.98 -16.03
N TYR A 128 -2.48 15.96 -15.18
CA TYR A 128 -1.46 14.96 -14.92
C TYR A 128 -1.63 13.65 -15.70
N GLU A 129 -2.74 13.47 -16.40
CA GLU A 129 -3.01 12.27 -17.19
C GLU A 129 -1.90 11.93 -18.20
N PRO A 130 -1.32 12.92 -18.95
CA PRO A 130 -0.23 12.62 -19.87
C PRO A 130 1.00 12.00 -19.19
N MET A 131 1.32 12.43 -17.97
CA MET A 131 2.42 11.87 -17.17
C MET A 131 2.11 10.47 -16.66
N ILE A 132 0.87 10.26 -16.22
CA ILE A 132 0.36 8.95 -15.78
C ILE A 132 0.43 7.93 -16.92
N VAL A 133 -0.08 8.28 -18.10
CA VAL A 133 -0.08 7.39 -19.28
C VAL A 133 1.33 7.00 -19.69
N LYS A 134 2.27 7.95 -19.75
CA LYS A 134 3.67 7.67 -20.08
C LYS A 134 4.34 6.80 -19.03
N GLY A 135 4.14 7.12 -17.73
CA GLY A 135 4.69 6.34 -16.62
C GLY A 135 4.13 4.92 -16.57
N ARG A 136 2.81 4.78 -16.80
CA ARG A 136 2.15 3.47 -16.93
C ARG A 136 2.78 2.63 -18.05
N LYS A 137 2.95 3.21 -19.25
CA LYS A 137 3.60 2.53 -20.37
C LYS A 137 5.02 2.09 -20.06
N TYR A 138 5.80 2.95 -19.38
CA TYR A 138 7.15 2.60 -18.92
C TYR A 138 7.11 1.37 -17.99
N LEU A 139 6.23 1.37 -16.97
CA LEU A 139 6.13 0.27 -16.00
C LEU A 139 5.75 -1.06 -16.66
N ILE A 140 4.80 -1.04 -17.58
CA ILE A 140 4.38 -2.23 -18.33
C ILE A 140 5.55 -2.77 -19.17
N GLY A 141 6.33 -1.88 -19.79
CA GLY A 141 7.51 -2.24 -20.55
C GLY A 141 8.66 -2.85 -19.74
N GLN A 142 8.59 -2.81 -18.39
CA GLN A 142 9.58 -3.45 -17.51
C GLN A 142 9.20 -4.88 -17.10
N GLN A 143 8.04 -5.39 -17.51
CA GLN A 143 7.65 -6.75 -17.19
C GLN A 143 8.52 -7.76 -17.94
N TRP A 144 9.04 -8.73 -17.21
CA TRP A 144 9.73 -9.88 -17.79
C TRP A 144 8.73 -10.82 -18.46
N ASP A 145 9.05 -11.26 -19.66
CA ASP A 145 8.15 -12.09 -20.46
C ASP A 145 8.33 -13.59 -20.20
N ILE A 146 7.30 -14.34 -20.54
CA ILE A 146 7.30 -15.78 -20.51
C ILE A 146 7.36 -16.28 -21.96
N GLY A 147 8.47 -16.94 -22.33
CA GLY A 147 8.58 -17.69 -23.59
C GLY A 147 8.58 -16.88 -24.88
N GLN A 148 8.58 -15.55 -24.85
CA GLN A 148 8.50 -14.72 -26.05
C GLN A 148 9.73 -14.86 -26.96
N LYS A 149 10.90 -15.11 -26.39
CA LYS A 149 12.17 -15.23 -27.14
C LYS A 149 12.56 -16.64 -27.50
N LYS A 150 11.67 -17.62 -27.35
CA LYS A 150 11.94 -19.05 -27.57
C LYS A 150 13.02 -19.64 -26.63
N GLU A 151 13.26 -18.97 -25.52
CA GLU A 151 14.12 -19.44 -24.47
C GLU A 151 13.33 -20.30 -23.48
N THR A 152 14.02 -21.04 -22.66
CA THR A 152 13.37 -21.74 -21.54
C THR A 152 12.85 -20.70 -20.56
N ASP A 153 11.59 -20.79 -20.20
CA ASP A 153 10.99 -19.92 -19.19
C ASP A 153 11.85 -19.93 -17.94
N ASN A 154 12.14 -18.76 -17.44
CA ASN A 154 12.87 -18.63 -16.20
C ASN A 154 11.94 -18.21 -15.06
N LYS A 155 12.40 -18.40 -13.84
CA LYS A 155 11.58 -18.17 -12.66
C LYS A 155 11.17 -16.69 -12.44
N ASN A 156 11.84 -15.74 -13.10
CA ASN A 156 11.57 -14.30 -12.98
C ASN A 156 10.51 -13.79 -13.95
N ASP A 157 10.11 -14.61 -14.93
CA ASP A 157 9.15 -14.21 -15.96
C ASP A 157 7.81 -13.76 -15.34
N GLY A 158 7.24 -12.70 -15.90
CA GLY A 158 6.01 -12.08 -15.43
C GLY A 158 6.17 -11.06 -14.30
N GLY A 159 7.33 -11.04 -13.63
CA GLY A 159 7.65 -10.06 -12.61
C GLY A 159 8.30 -8.79 -13.15
N ILE A 160 8.51 -7.83 -12.28
CA ILE A 160 9.14 -6.53 -12.58
C ILE A 160 10.26 -6.29 -11.56
N GLY A 161 11.43 -5.85 -12.03
CA GLY A 161 12.58 -5.48 -11.19
C GLY A 161 12.78 -3.98 -11.07
N TYR A 162 14.01 -3.57 -10.78
CA TYR A 162 14.34 -2.15 -10.56
C TYR A 162 14.35 -1.30 -11.83
N GLY A 163 14.28 -1.90 -13.02
CA GLY A 163 14.29 -1.18 -14.29
C GLY A 163 15.67 -1.02 -14.92
N SER A 164 16.62 -1.89 -14.59
CA SER A 164 17.91 -2.00 -15.27
C SER A 164 18.02 -3.29 -16.08
N LYS A 165 18.90 -3.27 -17.12
CA LYS A 165 19.03 -4.42 -18.03
C LYS A 165 19.52 -5.72 -17.41
N ASN A 166 20.10 -5.65 -16.21
CA ASN A 166 20.65 -6.78 -15.48
C ASN A 166 19.87 -7.12 -14.19
N ASP A 167 18.74 -6.44 -13.96
CA ASP A 167 17.94 -6.68 -12.78
C ASP A 167 17.02 -7.87 -13.00
N ARG A 168 16.99 -8.72 -12.00
CA ARG A 168 15.97 -9.75 -11.85
C ARG A 168 14.70 -9.15 -11.29
N SER A 169 13.56 -9.73 -11.58
CA SER A 169 12.29 -9.34 -10.98
C SER A 169 12.25 -9.65 -9.48
N ASP A 170 11.57 -8.80 -8.74
CA ASP A 170 11.30 -8.99 -7.31
C ASP A 170 9.89 -8.55 -6.96
N LEU A 171 9.36 -9.07 -5.85
CA LEU A 171 7.98 -8.80 -5.47
C LEU A 171 7.76 -7.35 -5.00
N SER A 172 8.78 -6.68 -4.46
CA SER A 172 8.63 -5.30 -4.01
C SER A 172 8.41 -4.33 -5.18
N ASN A 173 9.21 -4.43 -6.24
CA ASN A 173 9.03 -3.62 -7.44
C ASN A 173 7.79 -4.06 -8.25
N THR A 174 7.53 -5.37 -8.34
CA THR A 174 6.34 -5.89 -9.00
C THR A 174 5.06 -5.37 -8.35
N TYR A 175 4.98 -5.42 -7.03
CA TYR A 175 3.83 -4.90 -6.27
C TYR A 175 3.59 -3.41 -6.54
N LEU A 176 4.64 -2.58 -6.48
CA LEU A 176 4.51 -1.14 -6.71
C LEU A 176 4.06 -0.81 -8.14
N ALA A 177 4.60 -1.55 -9.12
CA ALA A 177 4.20 -1.39 -10.52
C ALA A 177 2.73 -1.82 -10.72
N ILE A 178 2.32 -2.98 -10.20
CA ILE A 178 0.94 -3.47 -10.25
C ILE A 178 -0.01 -2.46 -9.60
N GLU A 179 0.33 -1.93 -8.41
CA GLU A 179 -0.47 -0.92 -7.73
C GLU A 179 -0.65 0.34 -8.60
N ALA A 180 0.44 0.89 -9.13
CA ALA A 180 0.39 2.08 -9.97
C ALA A 180 -0.43 1.86 -11.26
N ILE A 181 -0.29 0.68 -11.88
CA ILE A 181 -1.04 0.28 -13.06
C ILE A 181 -2.54 0.14 -12.74
N ALA A 182 -2.90 -0.55 -11.68
CA ALA A 182 -4.28 -0.75 -11.28
C ALA A 182 -4.96 0.57 -10.87
N LEU A 183 -4.33 1.40 -10.05
CA LEU A 183 -4.89 2.68 -9.62
C LEU A 183 -5.08 3.68 -10.77
N SER A 184 -4.25 3.60 -11.81
CA SER A 184 -4.33 4.45 -13.00
C SER A 184 -5.24 3.91 -14.10
N GLU A 185 -5.87 2.74 -13.93
CA GLU A 185 -6.77 2.12 -14.92
C GLU A 185 -7.86 3.09 -15.38
N LYS A 186 -8.50 3.81 -14.46
CA LYS A 186 -9.55 4.78 -14.75
C LYS A 186 -9.13 5.92 -15.70
N VAL A 187 -7.83 6.24 -15.77
CA VAL A 187 -7.31 7.31 -16.64
C VAL A 187 -7.32 6.89 -18.10
N ILE A 188 -7.27 5.58 -18.37
CA ILE A 188 -7.22 5.04 -19.75
C ILE A 188 -8.56 4.43 -20.19
N GLU A 189 -9.51 4.17 -19.29
CA GLU A 189 -10.77 3.50 -19.58
C GLU A 189 -11.69 4.30 -20.50
N ASP A 190 -11.62 5.63 -20.49
CA ASP A 190 -12.48 6.49 -21.29
C ASP A 190 -12.05 6.63 -22.77
N GLY A 191 -10.94 6.00 -23.15
CA GLY A 191 -10.41 6.00 -24.52
C GLY A 191 -9.81 7.32 -25.00
N LYS A 192 -9.77 8.38 -24.18
CA LYS A 192 -9.18 9.68 -24.55
C LYS A 192 -7.71 9.58 -24.96
N HIS A 193 -7.00 8.59 -24.44
CA HIS A 193 -5.57 8.39 -24.69
C HIS A 193 -5.26 7.34 -25.76
N GLY A 194 -6.29 6.88 -26.52
CA GLY A 194 -6.17 5.81 -27.50
C GLY A 194 -5.88 4.45 -26.87
N ASP A 195 -5.55 3.46 -27.70
CA ASP A 195 -5.21 2.11 -27.22
C ASP A 195 -3.92 2.16 -26.42
N GLN A 196 -3.99 1.75 -25.17
CA GLN A 196 -2.86 1.66 -24.26
C GLN A 196 -2.47 0.19 -24.01
N PRO A 197 -1.17 -0.11 -23.87
CA PRO A 197 -0.75 -1.44 -23.46
C PRO A 197 -1.26 -1.75 -22.06
N ASP A 198 -1.44 -3.04 -21.76
CA ASP A 198 -1.69 -3.53 -20.42
C ASP A 198 -0.65 -4.58 -20.01
N LEU A 199 -0.61 -4.88 -18.72
CA LEU A 199 0.25 -5.90 -18.15
C LEU A 199 -0.22 -7.28 -18.63
N ASP A 200 0.71 -8.21 -18.87
CA ASP A 200 0.37 -9.63 -18.94
C ASP A 200 0.03 -10.12 -17.53
N TRP A 201 -1.24 -10.00 -17.18
CA TRP A 201 -1.74 -10.38 -15.86
C TRP A 201 -1.57 -11.86 -15.56
N LYS A 202 -1.64 -12.72 -16.59
CA LYS A 202 -1.42 -14.16 -16.43
C LYS A 202 0.03 -14.45 -16.04
N ALA A 203 0.96 -13.80 -16.71
CA ALA A 203 2.38 -13.87 -16.39
C ALA A 203 2.67 -13.31 -15.00
N ALA A 204 2.08 -12.15 -14.65
CA ALA A 204 2.21 -11.55 -13.33
C ALA A 204 1.71 -12.49 -12.22
N ILE A 205 0.55 -13.14 -12.40
CA ILE A 205 0.02 -14.11 -11.44
C ILE A 205 0.95 -15.33 -11.30
N THR A 206 1.57 -15.79 -12.38
CA THR A 206 2.57 -16.87 -12.33
C THR A 206 3.76 -16.46 -11.48
N PHE A 207 4.30 -15.26 -11.70
CA PHE A 207 5.39 -14.71 -10.88
C PHE A 207 5.00 -14.59 -9.41
N LEU A 208 3.82 -14.03 -9.11
CA LEU A 208 3.31 -13.91 -7.74
C LEU A 208 3.20 -15.29 -7.06
N SER A 209 2.72 -16.30 -7.80
CA SER A 209 2.65 -17.67 -7.28
C SER A 209 4.04 -18.23 -6.96
N ARG A 210 5.05 -17.91 -7.77
CA ARG A 210 6.45 -18.29 -7.53
C ARG A 210 7.10 -17.59 -6.34
N CYS A 211 6.53 -16.47 -5.90
CA CYS A 211 6.95 -15.78 -4.68
C CYS A 211 6.23 -16.27 -3.42
N GLN A 212 5.21 -17.14 -3.55
CA GLN A 212 4.43 -17.61 -2.40
C GLN A 212 4.92 -19.00 -1.94
N ASN A 213 5.06 -19.20 -0.64
CA ASN A 213 5.31 -20.52 -0.06
C ASN A 213 4.00 -21.35 -0.04
N LEU A 214 3.59 -21.80 -1.22
CA LEU A 214 2.38 -22.59 -1.44
C LEU A 214 2.61 -23.61 -2.56
N PRO A 215 3.17 -24.81 -2.28
CA PRO A 215 3.53 -25.80 -3.30
C PRO A 215 2.40 -26.20 -4.26
N GLY A 216 1.12 -26.05 -3.84
CA GLY A 216 -0.03 -26.35 -4.70
C GLY A 216 -0.21 -25.39 -5.90
N THR A 217 0.40 -24.19 -5.84
CA THR A 217 0.32 -23.14 -6.89
C THR A 217 1.69 -22.65 -7.35
N ASN A 218 2.73 -22.87 -6.59
CA ASN A 218 4.11 -22.52 -6.90
C ASN A 218 4.80 -23.69 -7.57
N ASP A 219 5.21 -23.53 -8.83
CA ASP A 219 5.86 -24.56 -9.65
C ASP A 219 7.36 -24.78 -9.34
N GLN A 220 7.90 -24.06 -8.34
CA GLN A 220 9.32 -24.07 -8.05
C GLN A 220 9.67 -24.97 -6.85
N PRO A 221 10.83 -25.65 -6.87
CA PRO A 221 11.18 -26.65 -5.86
C PRO A 221 11.50 -26.08 -4.48
N TYR A 222 11.70 -24.76 -4.35
CA TYR A 222 11.97 -24.12 -3.07
C TYR A 222 10.69 -23.75 -2.29
N ALA A 223 9.50 -23.88 -2.89
CA ALA A 223 8.25 -23.61 -2.22
C ALA A 223 8.11 -24.53 -0.99
N SER A 224 7.77 -23.93 0.14
CA SER A 224 7.64 -24.66 1.40
C SER A 224 6.23 -24.62 1.94
N ASP A 225 5.78 -25.74 2.49
CA ASP A 225 4.50 -25.89 3.19
C ASP A 225 4.68 -26.06 4.70
N ASP A 226 5.91 -25.82 5.20
CA ASP A 226 6.15 -25.87 6.64
C ASP A 226 5.29 -24.84 7.41
N ALA A 227 5.00 -25.16 8.67
CA ALA A 227 4.04 -24.41 9.47
C ALA A 227 4.37 -22.92 9.70
N GLN A 228 5.62 -22.48 9.52
CA GLN A 228 6.02 -21.08 9.67
C GLN A 228 5.85 -20.29 8.39
N ASN A 229 6.04 -20.93 7.23
CA ASN A 229 6.17 -20.25 5.95
C ASN A 229 4.94 -20.40 5.04
N LYS A 230 4.18 -21.50 5.19
CA LYS A 230 3.06 -21.83 4.31
C LYS A 230 2.06 -20.68 4.16
N GLY A 231 1.84 -20.28 2.91
CA GLY A 231 0.91 -19.20 2.53
C GLY A 231 1.52 -17.82 2.49
N GLY A 232 2.63 -17.56 3.21
CA GLY A 232 3.32 -16.28 3.17
C GLY A 232 4.21 -16.13 1.94
N PHE A 233 4.72 -14.93 1.73
CA PHE A 233 5.52 -14.58 0.56
C PHE A 233 6.99 -14.36 0.91
N ILE A 234 7.84 -14.55 -0.09
CA ILE A 234 9.28 -14.26 -0.13
C ILE A 234 9.57 -13.12 -1.11
N TYR A 235 10.76 -12.55 -1.05
CA TYR A 235 11.14 -11.36 -1.83
C TYR A 235 11.11 -11.57 -3.34
N GLY A 236 11.52 -12.73 -3.79
CA GLY A 236 11.53 -13.09 -5.21
C GLY A 236 11.73 -14.59 -5.38
N PRO A 237 11.60 -15.10 -6.61
CA PRO A 237 11.71 -16.53 -6.87
C PRO A 237 13.07 -17.12 -6.44
N GLY A 238 13.04 -17.86 -5.32
CA GLY A 238 14.24 -18.47 -4.73
C GLY A 238 15.06 -17.51 -3.85
N GLU A 239 14.50 -16.38 -3.41
CA GLU A 239 15.15 -15.41 -2.51
C GLU A 239 14.21 -14.89 -1.44
N SER A 240 14.68 -14.85 -0.21
CA SER A 240 14.06 -14.11 0.91
C SER A 240 15.03 -13.09 1.48
N LYS A 241 14.52 -11.98 2.03
CA LYS A 241 15.31 -11.02 2.79
C LYS A 241 15.33 -11.36 4.29
N ALA A 242 14.46 -12.26 4.72
CA ALA A 242 14.47 -12.83 6.06
C ALA A 242 15.47 -14.00 6.16
N GLU A 243 16.01 -14.21 7.34
CA GLU A 243 16.92 -15.32 7.58
C GLU A 243 16.22 -16.67 7.30
N PRO A 244 16.87 -17.59 6.61
CA PRO A 244 16.28 -18.88 6.26
C PRO A 244 15.96 -19.71 7.50
N VAL A 245 15.03 -20.65 7.37
CA VAL A 245 14.60 -21.58 8.42
C VAL A 245 15.17 -22.97 8.15
N GLN A 246 15.88 -23.53 9.13
CA GLN A 246 16.28 -24.93 9.11
C GLN A 246 15.10 -25.80 9.53
N LEU A 247 14.70 -26.72 8.66
CA LEU A 247 13.60 -27.65 8.94
C LEU A 247 14.10 -28.92 9.65
N PRO A 248 13.22 -29.63 10.40
CA PRO A 248 13.61 -30.85 11.10
C PRO A 248 14.11 -31.98 10.20
N ASP A 249 13.73 -31.97 8.92
CA ASP A 249 14.18 -32.94 7.90
C ASP A 249 15.52 -32.58 7.26
N GLY A 250 16.19 -31.51 7.74
CA GLY A 250 17.48 -31.04 7.24
C GLY A 250 17.41 -30.12 6.03
N ARG A 251 16.24 -29.86 5.47
CA ARG A 251 16.06 -28.86 4.40
C ARG A 251 16.14 -27.43 4.95
N THR A 252 16.53 -26.51 4.11
CA THR A 252 16.47 -25.07 4.38
C THR A 252 15.31 -24.43 3.63
N ALA A 253 14.35 -23.86 4.36
CA ALA A 253 13.23 -23.16 3.80
C ALA A 253 13.50 -21.66 3.67
N LEU A 254 13.03 -21.04 2.60
CA LEU A 254 13.02 -19.59 2.42
C LEU A 254 11.91 -19.00 3.30
N ARG A 255 12.30 -18.15 4.24
CA ARG A 255 11.36 -17.60 5.22
C ARG A 255 10.43 -16.57 4.62
N SER A 256 9.13 -16.77 4.82
CA SER A 256 8.08 -15.76 4.58
C SER A 256 8.19 -14.62 5.60
N TYR A 257 7.87 -13.39 5.19
CA TYR A 257 7.92 -12.25 6.11
C TYR A 257 6.80 -11.22 5.86
N GLY A 258 6.52 -10.39 6.88
CA GLY A 258 5.30 -9.59 6.99
C GLY A 258 5.07 -8.64 5.85
N SER A 259 5.96 -7.67 5.62
CA SER A 259 5.76 -6.62 4.62
C SER A 259 5.56 -7.17 3.21
N ILE A 260 6.32 -8.21 2.83
CA ILE A 260 6.20 -8.79 1.49
C ILE A 260 4.95 -9.68 1.35
N SER A 261 4.47 -10.26 2.45
CA SER A 261 3.23 -11.04 2.43
C SER A 261 2.01 -10.14 2.28
N TYR A 262 1.99 -8.95 2.88
CA TYR A 262 0.96 -7.95 2.60
C TYR A 262 1.06 -7.40 1.17
N ALA A 263 2.27 -7.15 0.66
CA ALA A 263 2.48 -6.76 -0.74
C ALA A 263 1.99 -7.84 -1.72
N GLY A 264 2.21 -9.11 -1.39
CA GLY A 264 1.69 -10.26 -2.14
C GLY A 264 0.17 -10.31 -2.16
N LEU A 265 -0.49 -10.19 -0.99
CA LEU A 265 -1.95 -10.12 -0.91
C LEU A 265 -2.50 -8.97 -1.77
N LEU A 266 -1.93 -7.76 -1.64
CA LEU A 266 -2.35 -6.60 -2.39
C LEU A 266 -2.20 -6.81 -3.91
N SER A 267 -1.10 -7.42 -4.34
CA SER A 267 -0.87 -7.76 -5.75
C SER A 267 -1.89 -8.75 -6.29
N LEU A 268 -2.26 -9.79 -5.50
CA LEU A 268 -3.30 -10.74 -5.89
C LEU A 268 -4.67 -10.07 -6.04
N ILE A 269 -5.00 -9.12 -5.14
CA ILE A 269 -6.26 -8.35 -5.23
C ILE A 269 -6.28 -7.47 -6.48
N TYR A 270 -5.19 -6.75 -6.79
CA TYR A 270 -5.11 -5.95 -8.01
C TYR A 270 -5.10 -6.80 -9.29
N ALA A 271 -4.57 -8.01 -9.22
CA ALA A 271 -4.69 -9.00 -10.30
C ALA A 271 -6.10 -9.62 -10.39
N LYS A 272 -7.08 -9.09 -9.63
CA LYS A 272 -8.50 -9.48 -9.63
C LYS A 272 -8.75 -10.93 -9.20
N LEU A 273 -7.87 -11.52 -8.36
CA LEU A 273 -8.12 -12.81 -7.75
C LEU A 273 -9.18 -12.69 -6.65
N GLY A 274 -10.16 -13.61 -6.69
CA GLY A 274 -11.28 -13.63 -5.74
C GLY A 274 -10.89 -14.10 -4.33
N PRO A 275 -11.76 -13.89 -3.35
CA PRO A 275 -11.54 -14.27 -1.95
C PRO A 275 -11.39 -15.79 -1.74
N ASP A 276 -11.91 -16.60 -2.67
CA ASP A 276 -11.88 -18.07 -2.63
C ASP A 276 -10.65 -18.66 -3.37
N ASP A 277 -9.81 -17.82 -3.95
CA ASP A 277 -8.56 -18.30 -4.58
C ASP A 277 -7.63 -18.87 -3.50
N PRO A 278 -7.06 -20.06 -3.70
CA PRO A 278 -6.23 -20.72 -2.68
C PRO A 278 -5.02 -19.89 -2.25
N ARG A 279 -4.48 -19.04 -3.12
CA ARG A 279 -3.37 -18.14 -2.81
C ARG A 279 -3.81 -17.02 -1.87
N VAL A 280 -5.02 -16.47 -2.09
CA VAL A 280 -5.61 -15.43 -1.24
C VAL A 280 -5.98 -16.00 0.13
N ILE A 281 -6.58 -17.18 0.18
CA ILE A 281 -6.89 -17.88 1.43
C ILE A 281 -5.62 -18.12 2.23
N ALA A 282 -4.61 -18.75 1.62
CA ALA A 282 -3.38 -19.13 2.28
C ALA A 282 -2.59 -17.93 2.84
N VAL A 283 -2.51 -16.81 2.11
CA VAL A 283 -1.83 -15.62 2.62
C VAL A 283 -2.60 -14.96 3.76
N LYS A 284 -3.93 -14.92 3.72
CA LYS A 284 -4.75 -14.40 4.83
C LYS A 284 -4.57 -15.23 6.11
N GLU A 285 -4.52 -16.54 6.00
CA GLU A 285 -4.23 -17.44 7.12
C GLU A 285 -2.82 -17.18 7.69
N TRP A 286 -1.81 -17.03 6.83
CA TRP A 286 -0.45 -16.71 7.26
C TRP A 286 -0.40 -15.36 7.97
N LEU A 287 -1.06 -14.33 7.44
CA LEU A 287 -1.12 -12.98 8.02
C LEU A 287 -1.82 -12.98 9.39
N GLY A 288 -2.93 -13.71 9.53
CA GLY A 288 -3.62 -13.86 10.82
C GLY A 288 -2.78 -14.60 11.87
N LYS A 289 -1.98 -15.58 11.46
CA LYS A 289 -1.06 -16.31 12.33
C LYS A 289 0.12 -15.45 12.81
N ASN A 290 0.58 -14.52 11.97
CA ASN A 290 1.76 -13.71 12.21
C ASN A 290 1.42 -12.24 12.51
N TYR A 291 0.17 -11.95 12.88
CA TYR A 291 -0.26 -10.59 13.16
C TYR A 291 0.44 -10.00 14.38
N THR A 292 1.17 -8.90 14.17
CA THR A 292 1.80 -8.11 15.22
C THR A 292 2.07 -6.70 14.71
N LEU A 293 2.13 -5.74 15.62
CA LEU A 293 2.52 -4.35 15.33
C LEU A 293 3.82 -3.95 16.04
N ALA A 294 4.44 -4.91 16.73
CA ALA A 294 5.71 -4.68 17.41
C ALA A 294 6.90 -4.74 16.44
N GLU A 295 6.77 -5.54 15.39
CA GLU A 295 7.83 -5.78 14.41
C GLU A 295 7.25 -6.15 13.03
N ASN A 296 8.10 -6.14 12.01
CA ASN A 296 7.82 -6.75 10.72
C ASN A 296 8.09 -8.26 10.84
N PRO A 297 7.07 -9.14 10.88
CA PRO A 297 7.24 -10.58 11.13
C PRO A 297 8.33 -11.19 10.24
N GLY A 298 9.29 -11.85 10.84
CA GLY A 298 10.45 -12.43 10.17
C GLY A 298 11.60 -11.47 9.90
N MET A 299 11.45 -10.17 10.13
CA MET A 299 12.42 -9.12 9.86
C MET A 299 12.77 -8.26 11.09
N GLY A 300 12.06 -8.45 12.23
CA GLY A 300 12.22 -7.61 13.41
C GLY A 300 11.87 -6.14 13.09
N ALA A 301 12.72 -5.21 13.56
CA ALA A 301 12.52 -3.77 13.32
C ALA A 301 12.81 -3.32 11.87
N GLN A 302 13.35 -4.19 11.01
CA GLN A 302 13.71 -3.82 9.64
C GLN A 302 12.46 -3.61 8.78
N GLY A 303 12.33 -2.42 8.19
CA GLY A 303 11.20 -2.10 7.32
C GLY A 303 9.85 -2.07 8.05
N LEU A 304 9.80 -1.65 9.31
CA LEU A 304 8.59 -1.62 10.13
C LEU A 304 7.54 -0.67 9.56
N TYR A 305 7.94 0.50 9.07
CA TYR A 305 7.00 1.47 8.54
C TYR A 305 6.54 1.13 7.11
N TYR A 306 7.40 0.51 6.32
CA TYR A 306 7.00 -0.11 5.06
C TYR A 306 6.01 -1.28 5.31
N TYR A 307 6.19 -2.07 6.35
CA TYR A 307 5.25 -3.10 6.78
C TYR A 307 3.88 -2.50 7.16
N TYR A 308 3.83 -1.42 7.94
CA TYR A 308 2.59 -0.74 8.27
C TYR A 308 1.87 -0.22 7.02
N GLN A 309 2.62 0.33 6.07
CA GLN A 309 2.06 0.84 4.82
C GLN A 309 1.47 -0.28 3.96
N THR A 310 2.21 -1.36 3.74
CA THR A 310 1.71 -2.50 2.95
C THR A 310 0.53 -3.19 3.63
N MET A 311 0.54 -3.29 4.96
CA MET A 311 -0.57 -3.83 5.77
C MET A 311 -1.85 -3.00 5.59
N SER A 312 -1.79 -1.68 5.80
CA SER A 312 -2.95 -0.80 5.68
C SER A 312 -3.58 -0.86 4.30
N LYS A 313 -2.76 -0.85 3.23
CA LYS A 313 -3.20 -0.95 1.84
C LYS A 313 -3.85 -2.31 1.55
N ALA A 314 -3.17 -3.40 1.92
CA ALA A 314 -3.63 -4.75 1.61
C ALA A 314 -4.96 -5.09 2.30
N LEU A 315 -5.08 -4.80 3.60
CA LEU A 315 -6.30 -5.08 4.36
C LEU A 315 -7.47 -4.22 3.90
N SER A 316 -7.21 -2.94 3.55
CA SER A 316 -8.22 -2.05 2.99
C SER A 316 -8.68 -2.50 1.60
N ALA A 317 -7.76 -2.79 0.68
CA ALA A 317 -8.08 -3.22 -0.68
C ALA A 317 -8.80 -4.57 -0.71
N ALA A 318 -8.47 -5.48 0.22
CA ALA A 318 -9.15 -6.76 0.37
C ALA A 318 -10.52 -6.65 1.07
N GLY A 319 -10.95 -5.45 1.49
CA GLY A 319 -12.22 -5.23 2.20
C GLY A 319 -12.29 -5.92 3.56
N ILE A 320 -11.14 -6.23 4.18
CA ILE A 320 -11.09 -6.93 5.45
C ILE A 320 -11.45 -5.96 6.58
N ALA A 321 -12.62 -6.14 7.18
CA ALA A 321 -13.04 -5.32 8.31
C ALA A 321 -12.28 -5.69 9.59
N LYS A 322 -12.17 -6.99 9.85
CA LYS A 322 -11.40 -7.56 10.95
C LYS A 322 -10.58 -8.73 10.44
N LEU A 323 -9.35 -8.84 10.92
CA LEU A 323 -8.45 -9.93 10.56
C LEU A 323 -8.68 -11.11 11.51
N GLN A 324 -8.94 -12.29 10.94
CA GLN A 324 -9.04 -13.54 11.70
C GLN A 324 -7.66 -13.98 12.16
N LEU A 325 -7.51 -14.20 13.47
CA LEU A 325 -6.25 -14.65 14.08
C LEU A 325 -6.23 -16.16 14.26
N ALA A 326 -5.04 -16.73 14.42
CA ALA A 326 -4.86 -18.17 14.59
C ALA A 326 -5.47 -18.72 15.89
N ASP A 327 -5.64 -17.89 16.92
CA ASP A 327 -6.28 -18.25 18.19
C ASP A 327 -7.83 -18.16 18.14
N GLY A 328 -8.39 -17.90 16.98
CA GLY A 328 -9.84 -17.77 16.76
C GLY A 328 -10.41 -16.40 17.10
N LYS A 329 -9.58 -15.45 17.52
CA LYS A 329 -10.01 -14.06 17.74
C LYS A 329 -9.99 -13.25 16.46
N GLU A 330 -10.56 -12.07 16.53
CA GLU A 330 -10.53 -11.08 15.45
C GLU A 330 -9.76 -9.84 15.91
N ALA A 331 -8.85 -9.34 15.07
CA ALA A 331 -8.17 -8.07 15.28
C ALA A 331 -8.90 -6.97 14.52
N ASP A 332 -9.20 -5.87 15.18
CA ASP A 332 -9.58 -4.61 14.54
C ASP A 332 -8.30 -3.88 14.12
N TRP A 333 -7.75 -4.29 12.98
CA TRP A 333 -6.50 -3.80 12.47
C TRP A 333 -6.45 -2.26 12.29
N ARG A 334 -7.62 -1.62 12.11
CA ARG A 334 -7.70 -0.15 11.96
C ARG A 334 -7.33 0.54 13.26
N THR A 335 -7.97 0.14 14.33
CA THR A 335 -7.71 0.67 15.66
C THR A 335 -6.28 0.35 16.11
N ASP A 336 -5.88 -0.89 15.93
CA ASP A 336 -4.57 -1.37 16.35
C ASP A 336 -3.44 -0.66 15.61
N LEU A 337 -3.51 -0.60 14.27
CA LEU A 337 -2.47 0.02 13.43
C LEU A 337 -2.40 1.53 13.64
N ALA A 338 -3.54 2.22 13.68
CA ALA A 338 -3.56 3.65 13.96
C ALA A 338 -2.93 3.97 15.31
N GLY A 339 -3.31 3.24 16.37
CA GLY A 339 -2.71 3.39 17.70
C GLY A 339 -1.20 3.16 17.70
N ALA A 340 -0.75 2.09 17.02
CA ALA A 340 0.67 1.76 16.92
C ALA A 340 1.49 2.85 16.20
N ILE A 341 0.94 3.44 15.14
CA ILE A 341 1.60 4.53 14.40
C ILE A 341 1.57 5.82 15.21
N MET A 342 0.41 6.23 15.71
CA MET A 342 0.25 7.50 16.44
C MET A 342 1.11 7.55 17.72
N SER A 343 1.24 6.42 18.44
CA SER A 343 2.06 6.35 19.66
C SER A 343 3.56 6.57 19.41
N LYS A 344 4.01 6.47 18.15
CA LYS A 344 5.42 6.67 17.74
C LYS A 344 5.67 8.04 17.11
N GLN A 345 4.64 8.89 16.99
CA GLN A 345 4.81 10.25 16.45
C GLN A 345 5.62 11.12 17.39
N LYS A 346 6.66 11.76 16.85
CA LYS A 346 7.50 12.68 17.61
C LYS A 346 6.82 14.05 17.80
N ALA A 347 7.37 14.86 18.71
CA ALA A 347 6.84 16.18 19.02
C ALA A 347 6.85 17.15 17.81
N ASP A 348 7.79 16.96 16.87
CA ASP A 348 7.87 17.74 15.63
C ASP A 348 6.92 17.23 14.52
N GLY A 349 6.11 16.22 14.82
CA GLY A 349 5.17 15.60 13.88
C GLY A 349 5.75 14.48 13.04
N SER A 350 7.05 14.22 13.11
CA SER A 350 7.73 13.21 12.30
C SER A 350 7.68 11.81 12.91
N TRP A 351 8.08 10.83 12.09
CA TRP A 351 8.42 9.46 12.48
C TRP A 351 9.80 9.08 11.93
N SER A 352 10.46 8.16 12.58
CA SER A 352 11.66 7.50 12.09
C SER A 352 11.83 6.15 12.76
N ASN A 353 12.50 5.22 12.08
CA ASN A 353 12.89 3.94 12.64
C ASN A 353 14.35 4.02 13.14
N GLU A 354 14.63 3.42 14.30
CA GLU A 354 16.00 3.28 14.78
C GLU A 354 16.83 2.34 13.90
N ASN A 355 16.18 1.39 13.22
CA ASN A 355 16.80 0.55 12.23
C ASN A 355 16.87 1.26 10.88
N ALA A 356 18.09 1.59 10.44
CA ALA A 356 18.34 2.37 9.23
C ALA A 356 18.20 1.58 7.91
N ARG A 357 17.96 0.27 7.97
CA ARG A 357 17.83 -0.53 6.74
C ARG A 357 16.68 0.00 5.88
N TRP A 358 16.89 -0.01 4.57
CA TRP A 358 15.95 0.55 3.57
C TRP A 358 15.60 2.02 3.79
N MET A 359 16.55 2.79 4.31
CA MET A 359 16.45 4.23 4.55
C MET A 359 15.39 4.63 5.60
N GLU A 360 14.88 3.72 6.44
CA GLU A 360 13.88 4.06 7.45
C GLU A 360 14.41 4.90 8.62
N ALA A 361 15.71 5.23 8.66
CA ALA A 361 16.21 6.29 9.53
C ALA A 361 15.89 7.71 8.98
N ASN A 362 15.55 7.84 7.68
CA ASN A 362 15.21 9.12 7.09
C ASN A 362 13.77 9.53 7.49
N PRO A 363 13.61 10.65 8.24
CA PRO A 363 12.31 11.04 8.76
C PRO A 363 11.31 11.45 7.67
N VAL A 364 11.77 11.95 6.52
CA VAL A 364 10.88 12.29 5.40
C VAL A 364 10.20 11.04 4.86
N LEU A 365 10.97 9.98 4.58
CA LEU A 365 10.45 8.72 4.08
C LEU A 365 9.44 8.10 5.06
N VAL A 366 9.86 7.99 6.33
CA VAL A 366 9.04 7.31 7.35
C VAL A 366 7.80 8.11 7.70
N THR A 367 7.89 9.44 7.72
CA THR A 367 6.70 10.29 7.91
C THR A 367 5.71 10.12 6.76
N ALA A 368 6.18 10.10 5.51
CA ALA A 368 5.30 9.85 4.37
C ALA A 368 4.60 8.47 4.47
N TYR A 369 5.33 7.40 4.80
CA TYR A 369 4.74 6.07 5.03
C TYR A 369 3.70 6.08 6.15
N SER A 370 4.00 6.74 7.27
CA SER A 370 3.11 6.82 8.44
C SER A 370 1.83 7.57 8.12
N VAL A 371 1.95 8.75 7.48
CA VAL A 371 0.79 9.56 7.06
C VAL A 371 -0.07 8.78 6.08
N MET A 372 0.50 8.19 5.02
CA MET A 372 -0.24 7.39 4.04
C MET A 372 -0.93 6.18 4.68
N SER A 373 -0.32 5.56 5.69
CA SER A 373 -0.93 4.45 6.43
C SER A 373 -2.13 4.92 7.26
N LEU A 374 -2.01 6.05 7.93
CA LEU A 374 -3.11 6.66 8.69
C LEU A 374 -4.26 7.10 7.77
N GLU A 375 -3.96 7.68 6.62
CA GLU A 375 -4.94 8.02 5.59
C GLU A 375 -5.67 6.78 5.09
N GLN A 376 -4.94 5.67 4.86
CA GLN A 376 -5.55 4.43 4.44
C GLN A 376 -6.50 3.87 5.50
N VAL A 377 -6.13 3.94 6.78
CA VAL A 377 -7.02 3.61 7.89
C VAL A 377 -8.23 4.54 7.88
N TYR A 378 -8.03 5.86 7.83
CA TYR A 378 -9.09 6.86 7.86
C TYR A 378 -10.17 6.61 6.79
N TYR A 379 -9.74 6.40 5.54
CA TYR A 379 -10.65 6.16 4.41
C TYR A 379 -11.27 4.76 4.40
N SER A 380 -10.70 3.80 5.12
CA SER A 380 -11.26 2.45 5.26
C SER A 380 -12.33 2.34 6.35
N ILE A 381 -12.43 3.33 7.23
CA ILE A 381 -13.47 3.39 8.27
C ILE A 381 -14.83 3.65 7.58
N PRO A 382 -15.85 2.83 7.83
CA PRO A 382 -17.18 3.09 7.28
C PRO A 382 -17.69 4.45 7.74
N ASN A 383 -18.16 5.25 6.79
CA ASN A 383 -18.93 6.44 7.17
C ASN A 383 -20.20 5.98 7.89
N PRO A 384 -20.63 6.69 8.94
CA PRO A 384 -21.93 6.42 9.53
C PRO A 384 -23.01 6.59 8.46
N PRO A 385 -24.11 5.79 8.52
CA PRO A 385 -25.21 5.90 7.59
C PRO A 385 -25.91 7.24 7.62
#